data_9e622c3c0257b2b02c3ef9794048093a
#
_entry.id   9e622c3c0257b2b02c3ef9794048093a
#
_cell.length_a   1.000
_cell.length_b   1.000
_cell.length_c   1.000
_cell.angle_alpha   90.00
_cell.angle_beta   90.00
_cell.angle_gamma   90.00
#
_symmetry.space_group_name_H-M   'P 1'
#
loop_
_entity.id
_entity.type
_entity.pdbx_description
1 polymer ?
#
loop_
_entity_poly.entity_id
_entity_poly.type
_entity_poly.pdbx_seq_one_letter_code
_entity_poly.pdbx_strand_id
1 'polypeptide(L)'
;TTGVEAAYKAVMKPAEGTILTVARMASAAAVEYAKKGNDIEELLDTAIRIGKEALDNTVNQNPVLQKAGVVDAGGMGYIVIFSAMLAYLRGEVTAPTAAVQAGVIANENNAFDMFGTDEITYAFDTVYIVRKHEPNVDLTPLRAYLSSIGDCLVIGEDDEAFKVHVHTNIPGEALTKSQQYGTLELAKIENMRTQYDDIMA
;
A
#
# COMPACT_ATOMS: atom_id res chain seq x y z
N THR A 1 0.42 -1.46 -16.46
CA THR A 1 0.17 -0.36 -17.32
C THR A 1 0.29 0.93 -16.52
N THR A 2 -0.19 2.07 -16.94
CA THR A 2 0.11 3.38 -16.33
C THR A 2 -0.05 3.44 -14.81
N GLY A 3 -1.14 2.91 -14.26
CA GLY A 3 -1.34 2.88 -12.80
C GLY A 3 -0.32 2.02 -12.05
N VAL A 4 0.04 0.87 -12.62
CA VAL A 4 1.09 -0.01 -12.04
C VAL A 4 2.45 0.67 -12.10
N GLU A 5 2.80 1.29 -13.23
CA GLU A 5 4.04 2.03 -13.39
C GLU A 5 4.15 3.19 -12.40
N ALA A 6 3.04 3.94 -12.20
CA ALA A 6 2.96 5.00 -11.21
C ALA A 6 3.16 4.47 -9.77
N ALA A 7 2.53 3.33 -9.43
CA ALA A 7 2.69 2.70 -8.12
C ALA A 7 4.14 2.24 -7.85
N TYR A 8 4.77 1.58 -8.82
CA TYR A 8 6.19 1.20 -8.70
C TYR A 8 7.12 2.40 -8.59
N LYS A 9 6.84 3.48 -9.33
CA LYS A 9 7.61 4.73 -9.25
C LYS A 9 7.46 5.44 -7.92
N ALA A 10 6.28 5.36 -7.27
CA ALA A 10 6.02 6.01 -5.99
C ALA A 10 6.82 5.38 -4.84
N VAL A 11 7.09 4.06 -4.91
CA VAL A 11 7.80 3.32 -3.86
C VAL A 11 9.31 3.34 -4.14
N MET A 12 10.10 3.82 -3.18
CA MET A 12 11.57 3.95 -3.34
C MET A 12 12.29 2.59 -3.50
N LYS A 13 11.82 1.56 -2.82
CA LYS A 13 12.35 0.20 -2.90
C LYS A 13 11.20 -0.77 -3.11
N PRO A 14 10.66 -0.86 -4.34
CA PRO A 14 9.55 -1.76 -4.62
C PRO A 14 9.97 -3.21 -4.38
N ALA A 15 9.16 -3.91 -3.58
CA ALA A 15 9.38 -5.33 -3.27
C ALA A 15 8.34 -6.19 -3.98
N GLU A 16 8.78 -7.30 -4.55
CA GLU A 16 7.89 -8.34 -5.04
C GLU A 16 7.27 -9.13 -3.88
N GLY A 17 6.15 -9.79 -4.14
CA GLY A 17 5.36 -10.45 -3.09
C GLY A 17 4.53 -9.46 -2.26
N THR A 18 4.14 -8.33 -2.85
CA THR A 18 3.31 -7.29 -2.23
C THR A 18 2.14 -6.93 -3.14
N ILE A 19 1.30 -5.98 -2.72
CA ILE A 19 0.24 -5.38 -3.54
C ILE A 19 0.75 -4.96 -4.93
N LEU A 20 2.01 -4.55 -5.06
CA LEU A 20 2.61 -4.18 -6.35
C LEU A 20 2.64 -5.36 -7.32
N THR A 21 3.04 -6.54 -6.84
CA THR A 21 3.02 -7.80 -7.63
C THR A 21 1.60 -8.16 -8.02
N VAL A 22 0.67 -8.15 -7.07
CA VAL A 22 -0.74 -8.50 -7.31
C VAL A 22 -1.36 -7.56 -8.35
N ALA A 23 -1.20 -6.25 -8.19
CA ALA A 23 -1.71 -5.25 -9.12
C ALA A 23 -1.09 -5.39 -10.51
N ARG A 24 0.21 -5.66 -10.61
CA ARG A 24 0.91 -5.89 -11.89
C ARG A 24 0.38 -7.11 -12.62
N MET A 25 0.24 -8.24 -11.92
CA MET A 25 -0.24 -9.49 -12.53
C MET A 25 -1.70 -9.39 -12.96
N ALA A 26 -2.59 -8.87 -12.09
CA ALA A 26 -3.99 -8.63 -12.41
C ALA A 26 -4.16 -7.69 -13.61
N SER A 27 -3.44 -6.56 -13.62
CA SER A 27 -3.49 -5.59 -14.72
C SER A 27 -2.97 -6.16 -16.03
N ALA A 28 -1.91 -6.97 -16.01
CA ALA A 28 -1.38 -7.63 -17.20
C ALA A 28 -2.42 -8.60 -17.80
N ALA A 29 -3.09 -9.39 -16.96
CA ALA A 29 -4.15 -10.29 -17.38
C ALA A 29 -5.35 -9.54 -17.99
N ALA A 30 -5.76 -8.43 -17.37
CA ALA A 30 -6.82 -7.56 -17.91
C ALA A 30 -6.46 -7.02 -19.31
N VAL A 31 -5.22 -6.55 -19.52
CA VAL A 31 -4.74 -6.07 -20.82
C VAL A 31 -4.72 -7.17 -21.86
N GLU A 32 -4.28 -8.38 -21.51
CA GLU A 32 -4.27 -9.51 -22.45
C GLU A 32 -5.69 -9.94 -22.83
N TYR A 33 -6.63 -9.92 -21.89
CA TYR A 33 -8.04 -10.16 -22.19
C TYR A 33 -8.60 -9.09 -23.14
N ALA A 34 -8.35 -7.80 -22.85
CA ALA A 34 -8.85 -6.67 -23.64
C ALA A 34 -8.41 -6.65 -25.12
N LYS A 35 -7.35 -7.38 -25.46
CA LYS A 35 -6.94 -7.59 -26.86
C LYS A 35 -7.85 -8.56 -27.64
N LYS A 36 -8.63 -9.37 -26.93
CA LYS A 36 -9.39 -10.51 -27.50
C LYS A 36 -10.88 -10.45 -27.20
N GLY A 37 -11.25 -9.72 -26.15
CA GLY A 37 -12.61 -9.58 -25.63
C GLY A 37 -12.95 -8.13 -25.28
N ASN A 38 -14.25 -7.84 -25.17
CA ASN A 38 -14.77 -6.53 -24.83
C ASN A 38 -15.80 -6.58 -23.70
N ASP A 39 -15.93 -7.74 -23.03
CA ASP A 39 -16.83 -7.92 -21.89
C ASP A 39 -16.11 -7.47 -20.61
N ILE A 40 -16.69 -6.49 -19.89
CA ILE A 40 -16.09 -5.90 -18.69
C ILE A 40 -16.16 -6.86 -17.49
N GLU A 41 -17.20 -7.71 -17.41
CA GLU A 41 -17.32 -8.69 -16.32
C GLU A 41 -16.26 -9.78 -16.47
N GLU A 42 -16.08 -10.33 -17.68
CA GLU A 42 -15.05 -11.32 -17.96
C GLU A 42 -13.63 -10.74 -17.79
N LEU A 43 -13.43 -9.45 -18.12
CA LEU A 43 -12.16 -8.76 -17.91
C LEU A 43 -11.84 -8.69 -16.42
N LEU A 44 -12.80 -8.25 -15.59
CA LEU A 44 -12.62 -8.18 -14.15
C LEU A 44 -12.44 -9.56 -13.52
N ASP A 45 -13.23 -10.55 -13.94
CA ASP A 45 -13.11 -11.92 -13.46
C ASP A 45 -11.71 -12.49 -13.74
N THR A 46 -11.21 -12.27 -14.96
CA THR A 46 -9.84 -12.66 -15.34
C THR A 46 -8.77 -11.98 -14.51
N ALA A 47 -8.90 -10.67 -14.30
CA ALA A 47 -7.98 -9.89 -13.45
C ALA A 47 -7.98 -10.40 -12.01
N ILE A 48 -9.17 -10.64 -11.44
CA ILE A 48 -9.33 -11.14 -10.07
C ILE A 48 -8.73 -12.54 -9.93
N ARG A 49 -8.99 -13.43 -10.86
CA ARG A 49 -8.46 -14.81 -10.81
C ARG A 49 -6.93 -14.81 -10.82
N ILE A 50 -6.30 -14.13 -11.76
CA ILE A 50 -4.83 -14.04 -11.84
C ILE A 50 -4.26 -13.25 -10.66
N GLY A 51 -4.97 -12.22 -10.20
CA GLY A 51 -4.59 -11.47 -9.00
C GLY A 51 -4.62 -12.34 -7.73
N LYS A 52 -5.60 -13.24 -7.57
CA LYS A 52 -5.64 -14.20 -6.46
C LYS A 52 -4.48 -15.21 -6.51
N GLU A 53 -4.17 -15.75 -7.68
CA GLU A 53 -3.01 -16.63 -7.86
C GLU A 53 -1.69 -15.90 -7.46
N ALA A 54 -1.54 -14.62 -7.84
CA ALA A 54 -0.41 -13.81 -7.45
C ALA A 54 -0.39 -13.51 -5.94
N LEU A 55 -1.56 -13.25 -5.34
CA LEU A 55 -1.72 -13.03 -3.90
C LEU A 55 -1.30 -14.26 -3.09
N ASP A 56 -1.78 -15.43 -3.45
CA ASP A 56 -1.42 -16.69 -2.79
C ASP A 56 0.09 -16.97 -2.85
N ASN A 57 0.74 -16.50 -3.92
CA ASN A 57 2.18 -16.66 -4.10
C ASN A 57 3.03 -15.58 -3.39
N THR A 58 2.43 -14.54 -2.81
CA THR A 58 3.18 -13.49 -2.08
C THR A 58 3.97 -14.06 -0.91
N VAL A 59 3.42 -15.07 -0.24
CA VAL A 59 4.10 -15.79 0.86
C VAL A 59 5.42 -16.44 0.44
N ASN A 60 5.56 -16.83 -0.84
CA ASN A 60 6.79 -17.44 -1.36
C ASN A 60 7.80 -16.40 -1.87
N GLN A 61 7.38 -15.17 -2.12
CA GLN A 61 8.20 -14.11 -2.71
C GLN A 61 8.74 -13.11 -1.69
N ASN A 62 8.02 -12.91 -0.59
CA ASN A 62 8.41 -11.99 0.46
C ASN A 62 8.83 -12.76 1.72
N PRO A 63 10.11 -12.68 2.14
CA PRO A 63 10.63 -13.42 3.30
C PRO A 63 9.89 -13.11 4.61
N VAL A 64 9.39 -11.89 4.78
CA VAL A 64 8.61 -11.49 5.96
C VAL A 64 7.28 -12.22 5.99
N LEU A 65 6.55 -12.25 4.87
CA LEU A 65 5.28 -12.97 4.73
C LEU A 65 5.48 -14.48 4.85
N GLN A 66 6.59 -15.00 4.31
CA GLN A 66 6.95 -16.40 4.45
C GLN A 66 7.15 -16.79 5.91
N LYS A 67 7.89 -15.99 6.69
CA LYS A 67 8.11 -16.21 8.11
C LYS A 67 6.79 -16.16 8.89
N ALA A 68 5.91 -15.23 8.54
CA ALA A 68 4.59 -15.07 9.18
C ALA A 68 3.54 -16.09 8.71
N GLY A 69 3.75 -16.77 7.57
CA GLY A 69 2.79 -17.73 7.01
C GLY A 69 1.50 -17.08 6.50
N VAL A 70 1.55 -15.80 6.11
CA VAL A 70 0.40 -15.02 5.66
C VAL A 70 0.63 -14.45 4.27
N VAL A 71 -0.47 -14.14 3.56
CA VAL A 71 -0.43 -13.41 2.29
C VAL A 71 -0.33 -11.90 2.54
N ASP A 72 0.03 -11.14 1.49
CA ASP A 72 0.11 -9.68 1.57
C ASP A 72 -1.27 -9.04 1.81
N ALA A 73 -1.41 -8.30 2.92
CA ALA A 73 -2.67 -7.66 3.32
C ALA A 73 -3.12 -6.59 2.31
N GLY A 74 -2.18 -5.82 1.75
CA GLY A 74 -2.45 -4.83 0.70
C GLY A 74 -2.96 -5.48 -0.58
N GLY A 75 -2.33 -6.57 -1.00
CA GLY A 75 -2.77 -7.39 -2.14
C GLY A 75 -4.16 -8.01 -1.91
N MET A 76 -4.44 -8.47 -0.69
CA MET A 76 -5.77 -8.96 -0.32
C MET A 76 -6.82 -7.85 -0.46
N GLY A 77 -6.57 -6.67 0.11
CA GLY A 77 -7.46 -5.51 0.00
C GLY A 77 -7.72 -5.11 -1.47
N TYR A 78 -6.69 -5.14 -2.30
CA TYR A 78 -6.82 -4.89 -3.74
C TYR A 78 -7.80 -5.86 -4.41
N ILE A 79 -7.69 -7.17 -4.13
CA ILE A 79 -8.59 -8.20 -4.66
C ILE A 79 -10.02 -8.03 -4.13
N VAL A 80 -10.20 -7.67 -2.86
CA VAL A 80 -11.53 -7.41 -2.26
C VAL A 80 -12.24 -6.27 -3.01
N ILE A 81 -11.54 -5.16 -3.29
CA ILE A 81 -12.10 -4.03 -4.04
C ILE A 81 -12.55 -4.47 -5.44
N PHE A 82 -11.72 -5.16 -6.20
CA PHE A 82 -12.06 -5.63 -7.55
C PHE A 82 -13.21 -6.65 -7.54
N SER A 83 -13.23 -7.53 -6.55
CA SER A 83 -14.32 -8.51 -6.37
C SER A 83 -15.66 -7.81 -6.07
N ALA A 84 -15.65 -6.76 -5.26
CA ALA A 84 -16.84 -5.95 -4.97
C ALA A 84 -17.33 -5.19 -6.22
N MET A 85 -16.43 -4.67 -7.05
CA MET A 85 -16.77 -4.04 -8.32
C MET A 85 -17.45 -5.03 -9.27
N LEU A 86 -16.94 -6.25 -9.39
CA LEU A 86 -17.52 -7.30 -10.22
C LEU A 86 -18.90 -7.72 -9.70
N ALA A 87 -19.05 -7.94 -8.38
CA ALA A 87 -20.32 -8.27 -7.75
C ALA A 87 -21.37 -7.18 -8.00
N TYR A 88 -21.00 -5.91 -7.92
CA TYR A 88 -21.88 -4.78 -8.23
C TYR A 88 -22.34 -4.81 -9.71
N LEU A 89 -21.43 -5.05 -10.65
CA LEU A 89 -21.77 -5.15 -12.08
C LEU A 89 -22.74 -6.30 -12.37
N ARG A 90 -22.61 -7.41 -11.65
CA ARG A 90 -23.53 -8.58 -11.74
C ARG A 90 -24.87 -8.36 -11.03
N GLY A 91 -25.08 -7.20 -10.39
CA GLY A 91 -26.28 -6.93 -9.59
C GLY A 91 -26.34 -7.69 -8.26
N GLU A 92 -25.24 -8.27 -7.85
CA GLU A 92 -25.08 -8.93 -6.56
C GLU A 92 -24.79 -7.86 -5.49
N VAL A 93 -25.83 -7.42 -4.77
CA VAL A 93 -25.66 -6.46 -3.67
C VAL A 93 -25.14 -7.21 -2.45
N THR A 94 -23.84 -7.20 -2.24
CA THR A 94 -23.26 -7.68 -1.00
C THR A 94 -23.33 -6.57 0.08
N ALA A 95 -24.31 -6.64 0.97
CA ALA A 95 -24.24 -5.87 2.21
C ALA A 95 -23.02 -6.38 3.01
N PRO A 96 -22.22 -5.49 3.64
CA PRO A 96 -21.11 -5.92 4.49
C PRO A 96 -21.66 -6.77 5.62
N THR A 97 -21.38 -8.08 5.60
CA THR A 97 -21.76 -8.98 6.69
C THR A 97 -20.81 -8.77 7.86
N ALA A 98 -21.34 -8.77 9.09
CA ALA A 98 -20.54 -8.66 10.32
C ALA A 98 -19.39 -9.69 10.42
N ALA A 99 -19.48 -10.79 9.67
CA ALA A 99 -18.44 -11.80 9.57
C ALA A 99 -17.14 -11.30 8.87
N VAL A 100 -17.25 -10.33 7.94
CA VAL A 100 -16.07 -9.74 7.28
C VAL A 100 -15.30 -8.86 8.26
N GLN A 101 -16.01 -8.13 9.13
CA GLN A 101 -15.38 -7.31 10.18
C GLN A 101 -14.68 -8.16 11.24
N ALA A 102 -15.27 -9.30 11.65
CA ALA A 102 -14.67 -10.19 12.64
C ALA A 102 -13.43 -10.96 12.09
N GLY A 103 -13.41 -11.31 10.80
CA GLY A 103 -12.28 -12.00 10.17
C GLY A 103 -11.05 -11.12 9.98
N VAL A 104 -11.23 -9.82 9.72
CA VAL A 104 -10.14 -8.86 9.59
C VAL A 104 -9.45 -8.63 10.94
N ILE A 105 -10.24 -8.44 12.01
CA ILE A 105 -9.70 -8.19 13.36
C ILE A 105 -8.95 -9.41 13.93
N ALA A 106 -9.40 -10.65 13.64
CA ALA A 106 -8.76 -11.86 14.16
C ALA A 106 -7.41 -12.18 13.50
N ASN A 107 -7.18 -11.74 12.25
CA ASN A 107 -5.91 -11.97 11.56
C ASN A 107 -4.86 -10.88 11.83
N GLU A 108 -5.26 -9.66 12.18
CA GLU A 108 -4.31 -8.60 12.53
C GLU A 108 -3.50 -8.97 13.78
N ASN A 109 -4.13 -9.54 14.80
CA ASN A 109 -3.46 -9.95 16.04
C ASN A 109 -2.36 -11.01 15.82
N ASN A 110 -2.55 -11.96 14.90
CA ASN A 110 -1.58 -13.03 14.64
C ASN A 110 -0.34 -12.56 13.85
N ALA A 111 -0.44 -11.51 13.06
CA ALA A 111 0.70 -11.00 12.29
C ALA A 111 1.62 -10.12 13.17
N PHE A 112 1.05 -9.40 14.14
CA PHE A 112 1.81 -8.56 15.07
C PHE A 112 2.53 -9.36 16.17
N ASP A 113 1.98 -10.51 16.61
CA ASP A 113 2.61 -11.41 17.60
C ASP A 113 4.00 -11.95 17.18
N MET A 114 4.34 -11.85 15.89
CA MET A 114 5.60 -12.35 15.34
C MET A 114 6.72 -11.32 15.26
N PHE A 115 6.42 -10.02 15.46
CA PHE A 115 7.39 -8.93 15.43
C PHE A 115 7.54 -8.35 16.83
N GLY A 116 8.69 -8.61 17.49
CA GLY A 116 9.02 -7.94 18.75
C GLY A 116 9.25 -6.44 18.55
N THR A 117 9.01 -5.62 19.57
CA THR A 117 9.31 -4.17 19.56
C THR A 117 10.75 -3.85 19.22
N ASP A 118 11.68 -4.78 19.45
CA ASP A 118 13.10 -4.65 19.15
C ASP A 118 13.41 -4.66 17.63
N GLU A 119 12.48 -5.12 16.80
CA GLU A 119 12.61 -5.10 15.34
C GLU A 119 12.15 -3.77 14.71
N ILE A 120 11.46 -2.89 15.46
CA ILE A 120 11.01 -1.57 14.96
C ILE A 120 12.18 -0.58 15.04
N THR A 121 12.92 -0.45 13.95
CA THR A 121 14.07 0.48 13.83
C THR A 121 13.63 1.93 13.87
N TYR A 122 12.58 2.28 13.11
CA TYR A 122 11.99 3.61 13.03
C TYR A 122 10.61 3.62 13.70
N ALA A 123 10.48 4.37 14.79
CA ALA A 123 9.34 4.27 15.69
C ALA A 123 8.08 4.99 15.19
N PHE A 124 8.20 6.02 14.34
CA PHE A 124 7.07 6.85 13.96
C PHE A 124 6.65 6.62 12.52
N ASP A 125 5.43 6.08 12.33
CA ASP A 125 4.70 6.17 11.07
C ASP A 125 4.28 7.62 10.85
N THR A 126 4.78 8.22 9.77
CA THR A 126 4.61 9.63 9.48
C THR A 126 3.99 9.80 8.10
N VAL A 127 2.74 10.24 8.07
CA VAL A 127 1.98 10.49 6.84
C VAL A 127 1.61 11.95 6.76
N TYR A 128 1.92 12.61 5.63
CA TYR A 128 1.56 14.02 5.46
C TYR A 128 1.33 14.39 4.00
N ILE A 129 0.63 15.52 3.80
CA ILE A 129 0.32 16.09 2.49
C ILE A 129 0.91 17.51 2.44
N VAL A 130 1.58 17.80 1.34
CA VAL A 130 2.15 19.12 1.04
C VAL A 130 1.58 19.61 -0.28
N ARG A 131 0.94 20.78 -0.28
CA ARG A 131 0.54 21.50 -1.49
C ARG A 131 1.76 22.15 -2.12
N LYS A 132 2.08 21.78 -3.34
CA LYS A 132 3.27 22.27 -4.06
C LYS A 132 3.21 23.79 -4.28
N HIS A 133 4.36 24.47 -4.21
CA HIS A 133 4.47 25.87 -4.64
C HIS A 133 4.46 25.98 -6.16
N GLU A 134 4.97 24.97 -6.87
CA GLU A 134 5.04 24.89 -8.33
C GLU A 134 4.69 23.46 -8.80
N PRO A 135 3.90 23.29 -9.87
CA PRO A 135 3.42 21.99 -10.33
C PRO A 135 4.54 20.98 -10.65
N ASN A 136 5.64 21.45 -11.24
CA ASN A 136 6.74 20.60 -11.73
C ASN A 136 7.97 20.64 -10.82
N VAL A 137 7.80 20.87 -9.51
CA VAL A 137 8.92 20.87 -8.56
C VAL A 137 9.62 19.50 -8.55
N ASP A 138 10.97 19.50 -8.64
CA ASP A 138 11.74 18.26 -8.55
C ASP A 138 11.82 17.77 -7.10
N LEU A 139 11.16 16.65 -6.82
CA LEU A 139 11.16 16.00 -5.50
C LEU A 139 12.32 14.99 -5.32
N THR A 140 13.21 14.83 -6.30
CA THR A 140 14.34 13.89 -6.21
C THR A 140 15.24 14.16 -4.99
N PRO A 141 15.61 15.42 -4.67
CA PRO A 141 16.40 15.68 -3.47
C PRO A 141 15.66 15.40 -2.17
N LEU A 142 14.34 15.62 -2.14
CA LEU A 142 13.50 15.29 -0.99
C LEU A 142 13.42 13.77 -0.79
N ARG A 143 13.23 12.99 -1.86
CA ARG A 143 13.24 11.51 -1.82
C ARG A 143 14.55 10.99 -1.25
N ALA A 144 15.68 11.51 -1.71
CA ALA A 144 17.00 11.13 -1.22
C ALA A 144 17.16 11.43 0.27
N TYR A 145 16.74 12.62 0.72
CA TYR A 145 16.80 13.01 2.12
C TYR A 145 15.93 12.11 3.01
N LEU A 146 14.66 11.94 2.67
CA LEU A 146 13.73 11.13 3.46
C LEU A 146 14.17 9.66 3.54
N SER A 147 14.74 9.12 2.46
CA SER A 147 15.33 7.77 2.47
C SER A 147 16.55 7.65 3.37
N SER A 148 17.25 8.76 3.67
CA SER A 148 18.41 8.75 4.56
C SER A 148 18.03 8.78 6.05
N ILE A 149 16.82 9.24 6.38
CA ILE A 149 16.34 9.40 7.76
C ILE A 149 15.25 8.40 8.15
N GLY A 150 14.86 7.51 7.25
CA GLY A 150 13.78 6.56 7.50
C GLY A 150 13.73 5.42 6.49
N ASP A 151 12.73 4.57 6.66
CA ASP A 151 12.38 3.49 5.73
C ASP A 151 10.91 3.57 5.28
N CYS A 152 10.42 2.55 4.56
CA CYS A 152 9.05 2.46 4.03
C CYS A 152 8.58 3.70 3.26
N LEU A 153 9.52 4.48 2.67
CA LEU A 153 9.21 5.72 1.98
C LEU A 153 8.36 5.48 0.73
N VAL A 154 7.20 6.13 0.72
CA VAL A 154 6.30 6.25 -0.44
C VAL A 154 5.98 7.72 -0.67
N ILE A 155 6.18 8.22 -1.89
CA ILE A 155 5.77 9.56 -2.29
C ILE A 155 4.89 9.45 -3.54
N GLY A 156 3.59 9.68 -3.35
CA GLY A 156 2.63 9.88 -4.44
C GLY A 156 2.47 11.37 -4.72
N GLU A 157 2.46 11.77 -5.99
CA GLU A 157 2.36 13.17 -6.39
C GLU A 157 1.46 13.35 -7.62
N ASP A 158 0.80 14.50 -7.66
CA ASP A 158 0.10 15.06 -8.82
C ASP A 158 0.60 16.48 -9.11
N ASP A 159 -0.12 17.25 -9.93
CA ASP A 159 0.28 18.60 -10.29
C ASP A 159 0.17 19.62 -9.13
N GLU A 160 -0.70 19.36 -8.15
CA GLU A 160 -1.03 20.30 -7.06
C GLU A 160 -0.33 19.94 -5.74
N ALA A 161 -0.16 18.64 -5.46
CA ALA A 161 0.28 18.18 -4.15
C ALA A 161 1.17 16.94 -4.23
N PHE A 162 1.85 16.65 -3.12
CA PHE A 162 2.44 15.35 -2.89
C PHE A 162 2.10 14.85 -1.48
N LYS A 163 1.88 13.54 -1.39
CA LYS A 163 1.66 12.82 -0.15
C LYS A 163 2.87 11.96 0.16
N VAL A 164 3.35 12.06 1.37
CA VAL A 164 4.47 11.26 1.88
C VAL A 164 3.97 10.28 2.93
N HIS A 165 4.48 9.06 2.89
CA HIS A 165 4.49 8.10 3.97
C HIS A 165 5.94 7.69 4.22
N VAL A 166 6.42 7.79 5.45
CA VAL A 166 7.76 7.40 5.86
C VAL A 166 7.78 6.98 7.32
N HIS A 167 8.50 5.90 7.63
CA HIS A 167 8.82 5.54 9.00
C HIS A 167 10.14 6.21 9.38
N THR A 168 10.16 7.00 10.46
CA THR A 168 11.35 7.73 10.89
C THR A 168 11.36 7.91 12.40
N ASN A 169 12.53 8.19 12.98
CA ASN A 169 12.67 8.58 14.38
C ASN A 169 12.65 10.12 14.58
N ILE A 170 12.66 10.89 13.49
CA ILE A 170 12.70 12.34 13.49
C ILE A 170 11.63 12.96 12.59
N PRO A 171 10.32 12.69 12.86
CA PRO A 171 9.23 13.14 11.99
C PRO A 171 9.20 14.66 11.77
N GLY A 172 9.59 15.45 12.78
CA GLY A 172 9.66 16.90 12.67
C GLY A 172 10.62 17.37 11.58
N GLU A 173 11.77 16.70 11.39
CA GLU A 173 12.72 17.03 10.33
C GLU A 173 12.16 16.66 8.95
N ALA A 174 11.47 15.52 8.83
CA ALA A 174 10.79 15.12 7.61
C ALA A 174 9.79 16.19 7.15
N LEU A 175 8.94 16.68 8.07
CA LEU A 175 7.97 17.74 7.80
C LEU A 175 8.66 19.04 7.41
N THR A 176 9.65 19.49 8.21
CA THR A 176 10.40 20.74 7.98
C THR A 176 11.09 20.74 6.61
N LYS A 177 11.72 19.63 6.24
CA LYS A 177 12.37 19.50 4.93
C LYS A 177 11.36 19.57 3.79
N SER A 178 10.21 18.94 3.94
CA SER A 178 9.17 18.90 2.93
C SER A 178 8.50 20.26 2.70
N GLN A 179 8.44 21.14 3.71
CA GLN A 179 7.90 22.50 3.58
C GLN A 179 8.74 23.40 2.66
N GLN A 180 9.96 23.01 2.30
CA GLN A 180 10.75 23.72 1.27
C GLN A 180 10.14 23.60 -0.13
N TYR A 181 9.25 22.61 -0.35
CA TYR A 181 8.62 22.31 -1.62
C TYR A 181 7.17 22.76 -1.71
N GLY A 182 6.60 23.19 -0.57
CA GLY A 182 5.19 23.58 -0.54
C GLY A 182 4.67 23.87 0.86
N THR A 183 3.36 24.03 0.95
CA THR A 183 2.65 24.27 2.22
C THR A 183 2.14 22.97 2.80
N LEU A 184 2.45 22.68 4.04
CA LEU A 184 1.93 21.51 4.75
C LEU A 184 0.44 21.69 5.02
N GLU A 185 -0.40 20.73 4.57
CA GLU A 185 -1.85 20.76 4.75
C GLU A 185 -2.35 19.78 5.81
N LEU A 186 -1.72 18.62 5.90
CA LEU A 186 -2.09 17.57 6.84
C LEU A 186 -0.84 16.85 7.30
N ALA A 187 -0.79 16.50 8.58
CA ALA A 187 0.20 15.58 9.12
C ALA A 187 -0.43 14.65 10.15
N LYS A 188 -0.11 13.36 10.05
CA LYS A 188 -0.44 12.32 11.01
C LYS A 188 0.85 11.62 11.40
N ILE A 189 1.11 11.51 12.70
CA ILE A 189 2.29 10.85 13.26
C ILE A 189 1.79 9.88 14.31
N GLU A 190 2.12 8.60 14.15
CA GLU A 190 1.74 7.54 15.08
C GLU A 190 2.99 6.82 15.56
N ASN A 191 3.03 6.51 16.86
CA ASN A 191 4.12 5.71 17.43
C ASN A 191 3.77 4.23 17.30
N MET A 192 4.45 3.54 16.39
CA MET A 192 4.21 2.12 16.12
C MET A 192 4.57 1.21 17.30
N ARG A 193 5.49 1.63 18.18
CA ARG A 193 5.81 0.88 19.41
C ARG A 193 4.65 0.93 20.41
N THR A 194 4.04 2.12 20.59
CA THR A 194 2.87 2.26 21.46
C THR A 194 1.68 1.48 20.91
N GLN A 195 1.46 1.52 19.58
CA GLN A 195 0.40 0.71 18.95
C GLN A 195 0.62 -0.79 19.16
N TYR A 196 1.85 -1.25 19.07
CA TYR A 196 2.20 -2.64 19.36
C TYR A 196 1.88 -3.00 20.81
N ASP A 197 2.30 -2.17 21.77
CA ASP A 197 2.07 -2.40 23.20
C ASP A 197 0.56 -2.41 23.55
N ASP A 198 -0.24 -1.53 22.92
CA ASP A 198 -1.70 -1.46 23.09
C ASP A 198 -2.42 -2.71 22.53
N ILE A 199 -1.89 -3.34 21.48
CA ILE A 199 -2.45 -4.57 20.90
C ILE A 199 -2.10 -5.80 21.77
N MET A 200 -0.93 -5.79 22.41
CA MET A 200 -0.45 -6.89 23.24
C MET A 200 -0.94 -6.85 24.69
N ALA A 201 -1.62 -5.78 25.11
CA ALA A 201 -2.17 -5.59 26.47
C ALA A 201 -3.59 -6.17 26.61
#